data_cfa6b2114264e8ef58c88a76436aa1d9
#
_entry.id   cfa6b2114264e8ef58c88a76436aa1d9
#
_cell.length_a   1.000
_cell.length_b   1.000
_cell.length_c   1.000
_cell.angle_alpha   90.00
_cell.angle_beta   90.00
_cell.angle_gamma   90.00
#
_symmetry.space_group_name_H-M   'P 1'
#
loop_
_entity.id
_entity.type
_entity.pdbx_description
1 polymer ?
#
loop_
_entity_poly.entity_id
_entity_poly.type
_entity_poly.pdbx_seq_one_letter_code
_entity_poly.pdbx_strand_id
1 'polypeptide(L)'
;MKLLCADCRKEAAMGTLGRCGACDGILRPEYPDEVVAVLATVAPGPGIDRYRPLFPVTAPLPFLGEGDTPLLPSARLGRTLGLERLLFKNEGLNPSGAFKDRAGATMVALALDAGAKGLVTVSSGNTATAAATYCAAAGLRCLILLEPGNPPAKLRQALAMGAKVLPVEGVYAHGPDGTRDIIFGVAEGLGYYPAFVWAPVNPYILEGIKSVSYEIAARLPGAPDVLVCPVGGGDMLTAQWRGYLELQRAGVIDRLPRMVGVQSVAAPPLLEAFRNGDARVTPLPYARSRISGINVPFTGEHALAAVRASGGVVAGIADEDAFEIQRRLGAEEGIWVEPASAAPVAALPGLLAEGHIGSHETVVCLLSGAGFKDALLAADMADAVSARPPLPFDVEAVVSAALA
;
A
#
# COMPACT_ATOMS: atom_id res chain seq x y z
N MET A 1 5.30 -24.58 -4.58
CA MET A 1 4.27 -23.58 -4.25
C MET A 1 2.89 -24.17 -4.57
N LYS A 2 1.87 -23.87 -3.77
CA LYS A 2 0.47 -24.24 -3.96
C LYS A 2 -0.41 -23.02 -3.82
N LEU A 3 -1.58 -23.03 -4.45
CA LEU A 3 -2.60 -22.01 -4.23
C LEU A 3 -3.70 -22.60 -3.33
N LEU A 4 -3.78 -22.13 -2.09
CA LEU A 4 -4.69 -22.69 -1.08
C LEU A 4 -5.73 -21.65 -0.64
N CYS A 5 -6.93 -22.14 -0.36
CA CYS A 5 -7.93 -21.32 0.34
C CYS A 5 -7.51 -21.06 1.79
N ALA A 6 -7.60 -19.81 2.23
CA ALA A 6 -7.27 -19.43 3.61
C ALA A 6 -8.20 -20.10 4.63
N ASP A 7 -9.48 -20.30 4.27
CA ASP A 7 -10.53 -20.80 5.17
C ASP A 7 -10.63 -22.32 5.16
N CYS A 8 -10.92 -22.93 4.02
CA CYS A 8 -11.17 -24.38 3.94
C CYS A 8 -9.93 -25.21 3.55
N ARG A 9 -8.79 -24.60 3.30
CA ARG A 9 -7.52 -25.23 2.91
C ARG A 9 -7.55 -26.00 1.59
N LYS A 10 -8.64 -25.96 0.83
CA LYS A 10 -8.74 -26.62 -0.47
C LYS A 10 -7.76 -25.98 -1.45
N GLU A 11 -7.06 -26.82 -2.19
CA GLU A 11 -6.13 -26.42 -3.23
C GLU A 11 -6.89 -26.01 -4.50
N ALA A 12 -6.51 -24.87 -5.09
CA ALA A 12 -6.96 -24.39 -6.38
C ALA A 12 -5.81 -24.51 -7.41
N ALA A 13 -6.18 -24.57 -8.68
CA ALA A 13 -5.17 -24.60 -9.74
C ALA A 13 -4.33 -23.31 -9.73
N MET A 14 -3.04 -23.44 -10.00
CA MET A 14 -2.19 -22.27 -10.19
C MET A 14 -2.68 -21.42 -11.37
N GLY A 15 -2.64 -20.10 -11.23
CA GLY A 15 -3.21 -19.17 -12.19
C GLY A 15 -4.68 -18.83 -11.93
N THR A 16 -5.36 -19.53 -11.01
CA THR A 16 -6.74 -19.17 -10.63
C THR A 16 -6.75 -17.76 -10.03
N LEU A 17 -7.65 -16.93 -10.52
CA LEU A 17 -8.00 -15.62 -9.99
C LEU A 17 -9.37 -15.67 -9.31
N GLY A 18 -9.64 -14.74 -8.39
CA GLY A 18 -10.88 -14.71 -7.63
C GLY A 18 -10.83 -15.54 -6.35
N ARG A 19 -12.00 -15.90 -5.87
CA ARG A 19 -12.21 -16.61 -4.60
C ARG A 19 -12.26 -18.13 -4.77
N CYS A 20 -12.22 -18.85 -3.66
CA CYS A 20 -12.31 -20.31 -3.63
C CYS A 20 -13.68 -20.79 -4.11
N GLY A 21 -13.72 -21.60 -5.16
CA GLY A 21 -14.96 -22.16 -5.68
C GLY A 21 -15.71 -23.13 -4.72
N ALA A 22 -15.10 -23.49 -3.58
CA ALA A 22 -15.74 -24.40 -2.62
C ALA A 22 -16.43 -23.68 -1.45
N CYS A 23 -15.90 -22.53 -0.98
CA CYS A 23 -16.41 -21.85 0.21
C CYS A 23 -16.39 -20.33 0.11
N ASP A 24 -16.07 -19.79 -1.05
CA ASP A 24 -15.92 -18.34 -1.30
C ASP A 24 -14.82 -17.65 -0.46
N GLY A 25 -13.94 -18.42 0.16
CA GLY A 25 -12.79 -17.91 0.91
C GLY A 25 -11.70 -17.34 0.01
N ILE A 26 -10.78 -16.59 0.60
CA ILE A 26 -9.68 -15.94 -0.15
C ILE A 26 -8.60 -16.97 -0.47
N LEU A 27 -8.17 -17.01 -1.73
CA LEU A 27 -7.04 -17.82 -2.15
C LEU A 27 -5.71 -17.14 -1.81
N ARG A 28 -4.67 -17.94 -1.54
CA ARG A 28 -3.32 -17.43 -1.30
C ARG A 28 -2.25 -18.41 -1.79
N PRO A 29 -1.15 -17.93 -2.37
CA PRO A 29 0.04 -18.74 -2.57
C PRO A 29 0.62 -19.19 -1.23
N GLU A 30 1.03 -20.45 -1.15
CA GLU A 30 1.74 -21.02 -0.01
C GLU A 30 2.99 -21.74 -0.50
N TYR A 31 4.13 -21.34 0.05
CA TYR A 31 5.42 -21.86 -0.33
C TYR A 31 5.84 -23.00 0.61
N PRO A 32 6.52 -24.04 0.11
CA PRO A 32 7.08 -25.08 0.96
C PRO A 32 8.22 -24.51 1.84
N ASP A 33 8.49 -25.19 2.96
CA ASP A 33 9.44 -24.68 3.97
C ASP A 33 10.87 -24.49 3.43
N GLU A 34 11.30 -25.37 2.53
CA GLU A 34 12.60 -25.24 1.86
C GLU A 34 12.73 -23.97 0.99
N VAL A 35 11.64 -23.46 0.43
CA VAL A 35 11.62 -22.19 -0.31
C VAL A 35 11.60 -21.02 0.66
N VAL A 36 10.81 -21.11 1.74
CA VAL A 36 10.74 -20.06 2.76
C VAL A 36 12.05 -19.92 3.53
N ALA A 37 12.79 -21.02 3.73
CA ALA A 37 14.10 -21.03 4.38
C ALA A 37 15.15 -20.16 3.67
N VAL A 38 14.94 -19.84 2.40
CA VAL A 38 15.78 -18.88 1.65
C VAL A 38 15.90 -17.54 2.38
N LEU A 39 14.85 -17.11 3.11
CA LEU A 39 14.87 -15.85 3.86
C LEU A 39 15.98 -15.75 4.90
N ALA A 40 16.44 -16.88 5.45
CA ALA A 40 17.54 -16.92 6.41
C ALA A 40 18.92 -16.68 5.76
N THR A 41 19.02 -16.82 4.43
CA THR A 41 20.29 -16.80 3.69
C THR A 41 20.24 -15.89 2.45
N VAL A 42 19.21 -15.06 2.31
CA VAL A 42 19.11 -14.14 1.17
C VAL A 42 20.36 -13.29 1.06
N ALA A 43 21.10 -13.47 -0.03
CA ALA A 43 22.26 -12.66 -0.33
C ALA A 43 21.85 -11.18 -0.56
N PRO A 44 22.74 -10.23 -0.26
CA PRO A 44 22.56 -8.86 -0.72
C PRO A 44 22.33 -8.83 -2.23
N GLY A 45 21.30 -8.11 -2.66
CA GLY A 45 20.92 -8.02 -4.07
C GLY A 45 20.00 -6.81 -4.27
N PRO A 46 19.74 -6.41 -5.51
CA PRO A 46 18.95 -5.21 -5.77
C PRO A 46 17.48 -5.42 -5.43
N GLY A 47 16.93 -4.52 -4.63
CA GLY A 47 15.52 -4.37 -4.35
C GLY A 47 14.76 -5.67 -4.07
N ILE A 48 13.56 -5.80 -4.64
CA ILE A 48 12.71 -6.98 -4.41
C ILE A 48 13.17 -8.23 -5.19
N ASP A 49 13.98 -8.09 -6.23
CA ASP A 49 14.37 -9.23 -7.08
C ASP A 49 15.14 -10.31 -6.31
N ARG A 50 15.86 -9.96 -5.24
CA ARG A 50 16.51 -10.91 -4.34
C ARG A 50 15.56 -11.88 -3.64
N TYR A 51 14.26 -11.52 -3.52
CA TYR A 51 13.21 -12.36 -2.95
C TYR A 51 12.41 -13.14 -3.99
N ARG A 52 12.85 -13.13 -5.25
CA ARG A 52 12.15 -13.76 -6.38
C ARG A 52 11.76 -15.23 -6.16
N PRO A 53 12.52 -16.07 -5.45
CA PRO A 53 12.06 -17.44 -5.13
C PRO A 53 10.75 -17.50 -4.35
N LEU A 54 10.36 -16.40 -3.68
CA LEU A 54 9.12 -16.24 -2.92
C LEU A 54 8.04 -15.49 -3.70
N PHE A 55 8.18 -15.36 -5.01
CA PHE A 55 7.17 -14.77 -5.89
C PHE A 55 6.61 -15.83 -6.84
N PRO A 56 5.30 -15.76 -7.16
CA PRO A 56 4.62 -16.76 -7.99
C PRO A 56 4.85 -16.52 -9.49
N VAL A 57 6.07 -16.20 -9.89
CA VAL A 57 6.43 -15.82 -11.26
C VAL A 57 7.63 -16.60 -11.75
N THR A 58 7.63 -16.93 -13.04
CA THR A 58 8.78 -17.52 -13.76
C THR A 58 9.46 -16.50 -14.67
N ALA A 59 8.69 -15.60 -15.27
CA ALA A 59 9.23 -14.48 -16.03
C ALA A 59 10.12 -13.57 -15.15
N PRO A 60 11.14 -12.95 -15.71
CA PRO A 60 11.91 -11.93 -15.01
C PRO A 60 11.03 -10.77 -14.60
N LEU A 61 11.26 -10.22 -13.41
CA LEU A 61 10.62 -8.97 -13.04
C LEU A 61 11.11 -7.85 -13.97
N PRO A 62 10.23 -6.95 -14.42
CA PRO A 62 10.66 -5.72 -15.10
C PRO A 62 11.23 -4.74 -14.06
N PHE A 63 12.38 -5.10 -13.48
CA PHE A 63 12.97 -4.45 -12.33
C PHE A 63 13.48 -3.04 -12.66
N LEU A 64 13.00 -2.04 -11.93
CA LEU A 64 13.35 -0.63 -12.04
C LEU A 64 14.04 -0.07 -10.79
N GLY A 65 14.40 -0.92 -9.83
CA GLY A 65 15.00 -0.53 -8.57
C GLY A 65 14.01 -0.45 -7.40
N GLU A 66 12.82 -1.03 -7.55
CA GLU A 66 11.85 -1.09 -6.46
C GLU A 66 12.35 -1.96 -5.29
N GLY A 67 11.98 -1.55 -4.09
CA GLY A 67 12.46 -2.16 -2.86
C GLY A 67 13.69 -1.47 -2.28
N ASP A 68 14.25 -2.06 -1.22
CA ASP A 68 15.34 -1.48 -0.42
C ASP A 68 15.06 -0.07 0.09
N THR A 69 13.80 0.30 0.16
CA THR A 69 13.38 1.61 0.64
C THR A 69 13.87 1.83 2.07
N PRO A 70 14.23 3.06 2.46
CA PRO A 70 14.83 3.30 3.75
C PRO A 70 13.85 3.04 4.91
N LEU A 71 14.40 2.51 6.00
CA LEU A 71 13.80 2.49 7.32
C LEU A 71 14.48 3.58 8.14
N LEU A 72 13.77 4.69 8.34
CA LEU A 72 14.30 5.93 8.93
C LEU A 72 13.86 6.06 10.39
N PRO A 73 14.78 6.27 11.35
CA PRO A 73 14.38 6.64 12.70
C PRO A 73 13.80 8.07 12.70
N SER A 74 12.77 8.30 13.50
CA SER A 74 12.23 9.64 13.69
C SER A 74 13.26 10.54 14.37
N ALA A 75 13.51 11.69 13.78
CA ALA A 75 14.47 12.67 14.32
C ALA A 75 13.85 13.53 15.45
N ARG A 76 12.60 13.93 15.29
CA ARG A 76 11.92 14.87 16.19
C ARG A 76 10.51 14.45 16.59
N LEU A 77 9.73 13.96 15.63
CA LEU A 77 8.31 13.68 15.80
C LEU A 77 8.05 12.59 16.86
N GLY A 78 8.87 11.52 16.88
CA GLY A 78 8.76 10.47 17.89
C GLY A 78 8.86 10.99 19.31
N ARG A 79 9.83 11.89 19.57
CA ARG A 79 10.00 12.53 20.88
C ARG A 79 8.78 13.39 21.26
N THR A 80 8.25 14.16 20.31
CA THR A 80 7.07 15.01 20.53
C THR A 80 5.83 14.17 20.81
N LEU A 81 5.73 12.97 20.22
CA LEU A 81 4.63 12.02 20.42
C LEU A 81 4.84 11.11 21.64
N GLY A 82 6.00 11.17 22.32
CA GLY A 82 6.30 10.31 23.46
C GLY A 82 6.72 8.87 23.09
N LEU A 83 7.25 8.66 21.89
CA LEU A 83 7.75 7.38 21.40
C LEU A 83 9.27 7.42 21.26
N GLU A 84 9.97 6.52 21.96
CA GLU A 84 11.43 6.46 21.94
C GLU A 84 12.00 5.81 20.67
N ARG A 85 11.26 4.85 20.11
CA ARG A 85 11.70 4.06 18.94
C ARG A 85 10.66 4.06 17.83
N LEU A 86 10.35 5.25 17.31
CA LEU A 86 9.51 5.42 16.14
C LEU A 86 10.37 5.38 14.87
N LEU A 87 9.99 4.54 13.91
CA LEU A 87 10.65 4.43 12.61
C LEU A 87 9.62 4.56 11.47
N PHE A 88 10.12 5.05 10.34
CA PHE A 88 9.34 5.22 9.10
C PHE A 88 9.90 4.34 8.00
N LYS A 89 9.12 3.39 7.49
CA LYS A 89 9.43 2.66 6.27
C LYS A 89 8.91 3.46 5.08
N ASN A 90 9.81 4.15 4.38
CA ASN A 90 9.44 5.12 3.36
C ASN A 90 9.31 4.49 1.97
N GLU A 91 8.14 3.94 1.66
CA GLU A 91 7.80 3.36 0.36
C GLU A 91 7.59 4.41 -0.76
N GLY A 92 7.55 5.69 -0.40
CA GLY A 92 7.50 6.80 -1.36
C GLY A 92 8.75 6.94 -2.23
N LEU A 93 9.83 6.22 -1.91
CA LEU A 93 11.08 6.22 -2.69
C LEU A 93 11.18 5.08 -3.70
N ASN A 94 10.12 4.31 -3.92
CA ASN A 94 10.03 3.41 -5.06
C ASN A 94 9.95 4.19 -6.40
N PRO A 95 10.26 3.55 -7.54
CA PRO A 95 10.39 4.21 -8.85
C PRO A 95 9.21 5.08 -9.27
N SER A 96 7.96 4.64 -9.06
CA SER A 96 6.79 5.46 -9.37
C SER A 96 6.32 6.33 -8.20
N GLY A 97 6.98 6.23 -7.05
CA GLY A 97 6.70 7.01 -5.86
C GLY A 97 5.73 6.36 -4.87
N ALA A 98 5.51 5.04 -4.91
CA ALA A 98 4.64 4.35 -3.97
C ALA A 98 4.93 2.85 -3.84
N PHE A 99 4.49 2.22 -2.74
CA PHE A 99 4.62 0.78 -2.49
C PHE A 99 4.00 -0.10 -3.59
N LYS A 100 3.08 0.46 -4.37
CA LYS A 100 2.41 -0.26 -5.47
C LYS A 100 3.38 -0.72 -6.55
N ASP A 101 4.58 -0.20 -6.61
CA ASP A 101 5.64 -0.65 -7.51
C ASP A 101 5.99 -2.12 -7.28
N ARG A 102 6.02 -2.57 -6.03
CA ARG A 102 6.24 -3.98 -5.68
C ARG A 102 5.15 -4.89 -6.26
N ALA A 103 3.89 -4.44 -6.23
CA ALA A 103 2.79 -5.13 -6.90
C ALA A 103 2.87 -4.99 -8.42
N GLY A 104 3.27 -3.82 -8.92
CA GLY A 104 3.41 -3.53 -10.36
C GLY A 104 4.39 -4.47 -11.04
N ALA A 105 5.59 -4.61 -10.47
CA ALA A 105 6.61 -5.54 -10.98
C ALA A 105 6.10 -7.00 -11.01
N THR A 106 5.47 -7.45 -9.92
CA THR A 106 4.94 -8.82 -9.83
C THR A 106 3.77 -9.06 -10.79
N MET A 107 2.82 -8.11 -10.89
CA MET A 107 1.69 -8.22 -11.80
C MET A 107 2.11 -8.28 -13.27
N VAL A 108 3.10 -7.47 -13.66
CA VAL A 108 3.61 -7.49 -15.03
C VAL A 108 4.35 -8.79 -15.32
N ALA A 109 5.12 -9.33 -14.38
CA ALA A 109 5.71 -10.65 -14.54
C ALA A 109 4.65 -11.77 -14.68
N LEU A 110 3.56 -11.71 -13.91
CA LEU A 110 2.42 -12.63 -14.06
C LEU A 110 1.74 -12.48 -15.43
N ALA A 111 1.61 -11.27 -15.94
CA ALA A 111 1.08 -11.01 -17.28
C ALA A 111 1.98 -11.61 -18.38
N LEU A 112 3.31 -11.50 -18.22
CA LEU A 112 4.29 -12.13 -19.11
C LEU A 112 4.21 -13.67 -19.05
N ASP A 113 4.12 -14.25 -17.86
CA ASP A 113 3.94 -15.70 -17.68
C ASP A 113 2.64 -16.22 -18.33
N ALA A 114 1.59 -15.41 -18.29
CA ALA A 114 0.31 -15.71 -18.95
C ALA A 114 0.33 -15.47 -20.48
N GLY A 115 1.41 -14.97 -21.05
CA GLY A 115 1.49 -14.61 -22.47
C GLY A 115 0.53 -13.46 -22.86
N ALA A 116 0.17 -12.61 -21.91
CA ALA A 116 -0.79 -11.54 -22.14
C ALA A 116 -0.20 -10.41 -23.02
N LYS A 117 -1.05 -9.81 -23.87
CA LYS A 117 -0.66 -8.71 -24.77
C LYS A 117 -0.58 -7.35 -24.06
N GLY A 118 -1.02 -7.28 -22.83
CA GLY A 118 -1.09 -6.09 -22.00
C GLY A 118 -1.74 -6.37 -20.65
N LEU A 119 -2.01 -5.32 -19.90
CA LEU A 119 -2.61 -5.35 -18.59
C LEU A 119 -3.76 -4.36 -18.52
N VAL A 120 -4.86 -4.73 -17.86
CA VAL A 120 -5.99 -3.83 -17.59
C VAL A 120 -6.22 -3.72 -16.08
N THR A 121 -6.44 -2.49 -15.61
CA THR A 121 -6.75 -2.20 -14.20
C THR A 121 -7.81 -1.10 -14.07
N VAL A 122 -8.44 -1.01 -12.91
CA VAL A 122 -9.30 0.11 -12.51
C VAL A 122 -8.62 0.86 -11.38
N SER A 123 -8.17 2.08 -11.63
CA SER A 123 -7.57 2.96 -10.62
C SER A 123 -7.28 4.34 -11.19
N SER A 124 -7.41 5.38 -10.37
CA SER A 124 -6.91 6.74 -10.68
C SER A 124 -5.64 7.12 -9.91
N GLY A 125 -5.14 6.21 -9.04
CA GLY A 125 -4.05 6.49 -8.09
C GLY A 125 -2.79 5.65 -8.31
N ASN A 126 -2.16 5.28 -7.21
CA ASN A 126 -0.87 4.58 -7.18
C ASN A 126 -0.84 3.27 -7.96
N THR A 127 -1.95 2.50 -7.98
CA THR A 127 -2.06 1.27 -8.79
C THR A 127 -1.95 1.56 -10.28
N ALA A 128 -2.68 2.58 -10.76
CA ALA A 128 -2.63 2.98 -12.18
C ALA A 128 -1.22 3.37 -12.59
N THR A 129 -0.55 4.17 -11.76
CA THR A 129 0.81 4.64 -12.04
C THR A 129 1.81 3.49 -12.06
N ALA A 130 1.77 2.60 -11.05
CA ALA A 130 2.64 1.43 -11.02
C ALA A 130 2.40 0.51 -12.23
N ALA A 131 1.13 0.18 -12.54
CA ALA A 131 0.80 -0.61 -13.72
C ALA A 131 1.38 -0.02 -15.01
N ALA A 132 1.20 1.30 -15.22
CA ALA A 132 1.73 1.98 -16.40
C ALA A 132 3.27 1.93 -16.45
N THR A 133 3.94 2.20 -15.32
CA THR A 133 5.40 2.22 -15.22
C THR A 133 6.01 0.86 -15.58
N TYR A 134 5.51 -0.21 -14.98
CA TYR A 134 6.06 -1.55 -15.19
C TYR A 134 5.63 -2.17 -16.54
N CYS A 135 4.45 -1.84 -17.05
CA CYS A 135 4.08 -2.19 -18.42
C CYS A 135 4.99 -1.52 -19.45
N ALA A 136 5.30 -0.24 -19.27
CA ALA A 136 6.24 0.47 -20.14
C ALA A 136 7.64 -0.18 -20.14
N ALA A 137 8.16 -0.53 -18.95
CA ALA A 137 9.43 -1.21 -18.80
C ALA A 137 9.47 -2.59 -19.48
N ALA A 138 8.34 -3.32 -19.48
CA ALA A 138 8.21 -4.65 -20.07
C ALA A 138 7.77 -4.65 -21.56
N GLY A 139 7.49 -3.49 -22.14
CA GLY A 139 6.95 -3.39 -23.50
C GLY A 139 5.50 -3.90 -23.63
N LEU A 140 4.74 -3.98 -22.54
CA LEU A 140 3.35 -4.37 -22.53
C LEU A 140 2.42 -3.17 -22.67
N ARG A 141 1.25 -3.37 -23.27
CA ARG A 141 0.19 -2.34 -23.27
C ARG A 141 -0.43 -2.22 -21.87
N CYS A 142 -0.71 -0.98 -21.46
CA CYS A 142 -1.41 -0.71 -20.20
C CYS A 142 -2.74 0.01 -20.51
N LEU A 143 -3.85 -0.59 -20.02
CA LEU A 143 -5.17 0.01 -20.08
C LEU A 143 -5.66 0.30 -18.67
N ILE A 144 -6.04 1.55 -18.42
CA ILE A 144 -6.57 2.00 -17.14
C ILE A 144 -8.02 2.44 -17.36
N LEU A 145 -8.92 1.82 -16.61
CA LEU A 145 -10.32 2.24 -16.52
C LEU A 145 -10.48 3.09 -15.24
N LEU A 146 -11.28 4.14 -15.30
CA LEU A 146 -11.53 5.02 -14.16
C LEU A 146 -12.90 5.66 -14.21
N GLU A 147 -13.42 6.07 -13.06
CA GLU A 147 -14.64 6.86 -12.96
C GLU A 147 -14.42 8.24 -13.59
N PRO A 148 -15.37 8.78 -14.38
CA PRO A 148 -15.31 10.14 -14.88
C PRO A 148 -15.15 11.17 -13.76
N GLY A 149 -14.52 12.32 -14.08
CA GLY A 149 -14.34 13.43 -13.14
C GLY A 149 -13.11 13.32 -12.22
N ASN A 150 -12.25 12.33 -12.42
CA ASN A 150 -10.97 12.27 -11.69
C ASN A 150 -10.07 13.47 -12.06
N PRO A 151 -9.36 14.07 -11.07
CA PRO A 151 -8.45 15.18 -11.34
C PRO A 151 -7.35 14.79 -12.33
N PRO A 152 -7.11 15.57 -13.41
CA PRO A 152 -6.08 15.25 -14.41
C PRO A 152 -4.68 15.10 -13.82
N ALA A 153 -4.40 15.80 -12.72
CA ALA A 153 -3.13 15.73 -12.01
C ALA A 153 -2.74 14.30 -11.61
N LYS A 154 -3.69 13.47 -11.16
CA LYS A 154 -3.46 12.07 -10.76
C LYS A 154 -3.13 11.15 -11.93
N LEU A 155 -3.52 11.52 -13.14
CA LEU A 155 -3.31 10.71 -14.36
C LEU A 155 -2.00 11.03 -15.07
N ARG A 156 -1.38 12.19 -14.79
CA ARG A 156 -0.20 12.69 -15.52
C ARG A 156 0.92 11.66 -15.62
N GLN A 157 1.26 11.02 -14.53
CA GLN A 157 2.35 10.04 -14.49
C GLN A 157 2.01 8.81 -15.33
N ALA A 158 0.81 8.24 -15.19
CA ALA A 158 0.38 7.08 -15.97
C ALA A 158 0.32 7.37 -17.47
N LEU A 159 -0.19 8.55 -17.85
CA LEU A 159 -0.22 9.00 -19.24
C LEU A 159 1.19 9.22 -19.82
N ALA A 160 2.10 9.81 -19.02
CA ALA A 160 3.51 9.98 -19.41
C ALA A 160 4.24 8.65 -19.64
N MET A 161 3.81 7.57 -18.95
CA MET A 161 4.31 6.21 -19.15
C MET A 161 3.60 5.47 -20.31
N GLY A 162 2.77 6.16 -21.11
CA GLY A 162 2.13 5.61 -22.29
C GLY A 162 0.88 4.76 -22.03
N ALA A 163 0.29 4.80 -20.85
CA ALA A 163 -0.94 4.10 -20.58
C ALA A 163 -2.13 4.69 -21.37
N LYS A 164 -2.99 3.81 -21.89
CA LYS A 164 -4.29 4.21 -22.41
C LYS A 164 -5.27 4.31 -21.23
N VAL A 165 -5.89 5.48 -21.09
CA VAL A 165 -6.84 5.75 -20.01
C VAL A 165 -8.22 5.96 -20.59
N LEU A 166 -9.21 5.23 -20.09
CA LEU A 166 -10.60 5.32 -20.52
C LEU A 166 -11.51 5.64 -19.33
N PRO A 167 -12.26 6.75 -19.36
CA PRO A 167 -13.31 6.98 -18.38
C PRO A 167 -14.49 6.02 -18.65
N VAL A 168 -14.99 5.39 -17.58
CA VAL A 168 -16.09 4.45 -17.61
C VAL A 168 -17.08 4.83 -16.50
N GLU A 169 -18.29 5.23 -16.88
CA GLU A 169 -19.33 5.62 -15.95
C GLU A 169 -19.73 4.45 -15.05
N GLY A 170 -19.81 4.70 -13.75
CA GLY A 170 -20.26 3.73 -12.77
C GLY A 170 -19.30 2.54 -12.56
N VAL A 171 -18.01 2.69 -12.90
CA VAL A 171 -17.03 1.60 -12.76
C VAL A 171 -16.93 1.05 -11.33
N TYR A 172 -17.34 1.83 -10.33
CA TYR A 172 -17.44 1.43 -8.92
C TYR A 172 -18.88 1.26 -8.41
N ALA A 173 -19.89 1.59 -9.23
CA ALA A 173 -21.28 1.63 -8.79
C ALA A 173 -21.86 0.25 -8.40
N HIS A 174 -21.29 -0.81 -8.95
CA HIS A 174 -21.72 -2.18 -8.70
C HIS A 174 -20.84 -2.90 -7.67
N GLY A 175 -20.12 -2.16 -6.84
CA GLY A 175 -19.23 -2.68 -5.80
C GLY A 175 -18.00 -3.42 -6.37
N PRO A 176 -17.25 -4.11 -5.51
CA PRO A 176 -16.01 -4.77 -5.92
C PRO A 176 -16.22 -5.91 -6.94
N ASP A 177 -17.36 -6.61 -6.89
CA ASP A 177 -17.65 -7.68 -7.84
C ASP A 177 -17.94 -7.13 -9.25
N GLY A 178 -18.73 -6.06 -9.37
CA GLY A 178 -18.95 -5.41 -10.66
C GLY A 178 -17.68 -4.82 -11.23
N THR A 179 -16.83 -4.22 -10.40
CA THR A 179 -15.51 -3.74 -10.81
C THR A 179 -14.62 -4.90 -11.29
N ARG A 180 -14.64 -6.05 -10.62
CA ARG A 180 -13.96 -7.27 -11.07
C ARG A 180 -14.47 -7.70 -12.44
N ASP A 181 -15.77 -7.81 -12.59
CA ASP A 181 -16.40 -8.39 -13.80
C ASP A 181 -16.06 -7.55 -15.04
N ILE A 182 -16.06 -6.23 -14.95
CA ILE A 182 -15.65 -5.38 -16.09
C ILE A 182 -14.16 -5.55 -16.41
N ILE A 183 -13.28 -5.66 -15.41
CA ILE A 183 -11.85 -5.88 -15.63
C ILE A 183 -11.63 -7.22 -16.34
N PHE A 184 -12.28 -8.29 -15.87
CA PHE A 184 -12.13 -9.64 -16.45
C PHE A 184 -12.68 -9.71 -17.87
N GLY A 185 -13.87 -9.15 -18.12
CA GLY A 185 -14.46 -9.11 -19.47
C GLY A 185 -13.61 -8.35 -20.46
N VAL A 186 -13.08 -7.19 -20.06
CA VAL A 186 -12.16 -6.41 -20.91
C VAL A 186 -10.82 -7.14 -21.12
N ALA A 187 -10.29 -7.79 -20.08
CA ALA A 187 -9.08 -8.58 -20.17
C ALA A 187 -9.22 -9.72 -21.18
N GLU A 188 -10.30 -10.48 -21.09
CA GLU A 188 -10.63 -11.57 -22.02
C GLU A 188 -10.75 -11.06 -23.46
N GLY A 189 -11.54 -10.00 -23.69
CA GLY A 189 -11.75 -9.44 -25.01
C GLY A 189 -10.51 -8.89 -25.72
N LEU A 190 -9.49 -8.47 -24.92
CA LEU A 190 -8.24 -7.93 -25.45
C LEU A 190 -7.05 -8.90 -25.40
N GLY A 191 -7.18 -10.02 -24.71
CA GLY A 191 -6.04 -10.89 -24.38
C GLY A 191 -5.07 -10.22 -23.41
N TYR A 192 -5.59 -9.48 -22.43
CA TYR A 192 -4.83 -8.77 -21.41
C TYR A 192 -4.89 -9.52 -20.09
N TYR A 193 -3.96 -9.21 -19.17
CA TYR A 193 -3.99 -9.72 -17.80
C TYR A 193 -4.88 -8.80 -16.94
N PRO A 194 -5.84 -9.35 -16.17
CA PRO A 194 -6.69 -8.57 -15.27
C PRO A 194 -5.93 -8.24 -13.98
N ALA A 195 -5.52 -6.99 -13.81
CA ALA A 195 -4.69 -6.52 -12.71
C ALA A 195 -5.48 -5.69 -11.69
N PHE A 196 -6.48 -6.30 -11.08
CA PHE A 196 -7.16 -5.67 -9.96
C PHE A 196 -6.36 -5.89 -8.68
N VAL A 197 -5.84 -4.81 -8.08
CA VAL A 197 -5.01 -4.87 -6.88
C VAL A 197 -5.90 -4.96 -5.64
N TRP A 198 -6.43 -6.15 -5.43
CA TRP A 198 -7.21 -6.55 -4.27
C TRP A 198 -7.17 -8.08 -4.13
N ALA A 199 -6.67 -8.58 -2.99
CA ALA A 199 -6.39 -10.01 -2.80
C ALA A 199 -7.57 -10.95 -3.05
N PRO A 200 -8.84 -10.61 -2.71
CA PRO A 200 -10.00 -11.43 -3.05
C PRO A 200 -10.23 -11.62 -4.55
N VAL A 201 -9.66 -10.77 -5.41
CA VAL A 201 -9.74 -10.88 -6.86
C VAL A 201 -8.47 -11.43 -7.49
N ASN A 202 -7.32 -10.97 -7.01
CA ASN A 202 -6.02 -11.46 -7.47
C ASN A 202 -5.15 -11.87 -6.27
N PRO A 203 -5.08 -13.17 -5.94
CA PRO A 203 -4.39 -13.66 -4.76
C PRO A 203 -2.85 -13.49 -4.81
N TYR A 204 -2.29 -13.19 -5.97
CA TYR A 204 -0.84 -13.12 -6.19
C TYR A 204 -0.25 -11.73 -5.93
N ILE A 205 -1.07 -10.69 -5.85
CA ILE A 205 -0.57 -9.30 -5.74
C ILE A 205 0.15 -9.00 -4.43
N LEU A 206 -0.16 -9.75 -3.38
CA LEU A 206 0.47 -9.57 -2.07
C LEU A 206 1.94 -10.00 -2.07
N GLU A 207 2.34 -10.86 -3.00
CA GLU A 207 3.63 -11.52 -2.98
C GLU A 207 4.80 -10.55 -3.18
N GLY A 208 4.67 -9.57 -4.05
CA GLY A 208 5.65 -8.48 -4.17
C GLY A 208 5.62 -7.54 -2.96
N ILE A 209 4.41 -7.20 -2.48
CA ILE A 209 4.21 -6.24 -1.39
C ILE A 209 4.75 -6.77 -0.06
N LYS A 210 4.67 -8.07 0.23
CA LYS A 210 5.16 -8.68 1.49
C LYS A 210 6.66 -8.51 1.69
N SER A 211 7.43 -8.24 0.65
CA SER A 211 8.88 -8.00 0.74
C SER A 211 9.25 -6.80 1.61
N VAL A 212 8.33 -5.87 1.88
CA VAL A 212 8.53 -4.77 2.84
C VAL A 212 8.85 -5.31 4.23
N SER A 213 8.14 -6.34 4.71
CA SER A 213 8.42 -6.96 6.02
C SER A 213 9.78 -7.64 6.08
N TYR A 214 10.23 -8.25 4.98
CA TYR A 214 11.56 -8.83 4.88
C TYR A 214 12.66 -7.77 5.01
N GLU A 215 12.46 -6.62 4.35
CA GLU A 215 13.40 -5.50 4.42
C GLU A 215 13.42 -4.85 5.81
N ILE A 216 12.28 -4.75 6.48
CA ILE A 216 12.22 -4.22 7.86
C ILE A 216 12.98 -5.17 8.80
N ALA A 217 12.70 -6.47 8.74
CA ALA A 217 13.37 -7.47 9.58
C ALA A 217 14.89 -7.52 9.35
N ALA A 218 15.33 -7.34 8.10
CA ALA A 218 16.77 -7.27 7.77
C ALA A 218 17.49 -6.05 8.34
N ARG A 219 16.75 -5.02 8.80
CA ARG A 219 17.33 -3.78 9.35
C ARG A 219 17.11 -3.60 10.85
N LEU A 220 16.37 -4.50 11.47
CA LEU A 220 16.13 -4.52 12.92
C LEU A 220 16.70 -5.81 13.52
N PRO A 221 16.93 -5.82 14.84
CA PRO A 221 17.30 -7.06 15.55
C PRO A 221 16.11 -8.04 15.65
N GLY A 222 15.33 -8.21 14.61
CA GLY A 222 14.10 -9.01 14.55
C GLY A 222 12.89 -8.19 14.11
N ALA A 223 11.66 -8.64 14.45
CA ALA A 223 10.44 -7.90 14.14
C ALA A 223 10.28 -6.67 15.05
N PRO A 224 9.64 -5.58 14.57
CA PRO A 224 9.20 -4.51 15.45
C PRO A 224 8.15 -5.02 16.46
N ASP A 225 7.86 -4.26 17.50
CA ASP A 225 6.77 -4.57 18.41
C ASP A 225 5.41 -4.32 17.75
N VAL A 226 5.35 -3.24 16.97
CA VAL A 226 4.13 -2.81 16.29
C VAL A 226 4.45 -2.34 14.87
N LEU A 227 3.64 -2.79 13.91
CA LEU A 227 3.63 -2.28 12.55
C LEU A 227 2.30 -1.57 12.26
N VAL A 228 2.36 -0.29 11.94
CA VAL A 228 1.20 0.55 11.67
C VAL A 228 1.07 0.80 10.17
N CYS A 229 -0.07 0.43 9.59
CA CYS A 229 -0.32 0.47 8.15
C CYS A 229 -1.55 1.30 7.80
N PRO A 230 -1.51 2.12 6.73
CA PRO A 230 -2.73 2.72 6.19
C PRO A 230 -3.56 1.65 5.50
N VAL A 231 -4.88 1.69 5.66
CA VAL A 231 -5.79 0.67 5.14
C VAL A 231 -6.87 1.26 4.24
N GLY A 232 -6.78 0.95 2.94
CA GLY A 232 -7.88 1.00 1.99
C GLY A 232 -8.48 -0.40 1.81
N GLY A 233 -8.14 -1.11 0.73
CA GLY A 233 -8.56 -2.49 0.48
C GLY A 233 -7.99 -3.57 1.42
N GLY A 234 -6.94 -3.25 2.21
CA GLY A 234 -6.36 -4.14 3.22
C GLY A 234 -5.12 -4.90 2.77
N ASP A 235 -4.75 -4.81 1.50
CA ASP A 235 -3.68 -5.62 0.91
C ASP A 235 -2.29 -5.35 1.51
N MET A 236 -1.94 -4.07 1.75
CA MET A 236 -0.65 -3.72 2.35
C MET A 236 -0.48 -4.38 3.72
N LEU A 237 -1.46 -4.22 4.60
CA LEU A 237 -1.42 -4.77 5.95
C LEU A 237 -1.31 -6.29 5.92
N THR A 238 -2.15 -6.95 5.12
CA THR A 238 -2.15 -8.42 5.00
C THR A 238 -0.85 -8.95 4.41
N ALA A 239 -0.29 -8.27 3.42
CA ALA A 239 0.99 -8.65 2.84
C ALA A 239 2.11 -8.64 3.89
N GLN A 240 2.15 -7.60 4.73
CA GLN A 240 3.15 -7.53 5.81
C GLN A 240 2.96 -8.67 6.81
N TRP A 241 1.73 -8.92 7.26
CA TRP A 241 1.45 -10.04 8.15
C TRP A 241 1.93 -11.37 7.57
N ARG A 242 1.64 -11.64 6.30
CA ARG A 242 2.10 -12.85 5.63
C ARG A 242 3.63 -12.94 5.57
N GLY A 243 4.29 -11.85 5.25
CA GLY A 243 5.74 -11.81 5.22
C GLY A 243 6.37 -12.07 6.60
N TYR A 244 5.80 -11.55 7.68
CA TYR A 244 6.27 -11.86 9.03
C TYR A 244 6.03 -13.32 9.43
N LEU A 245 4.91 -13.93 9.02
CA LEU A 245 4.69 -15.37 9.21
C LEU A 245 5.75 -16.22 8.47
N GLU A 246 6.13 -15.82 7.26
CA GLU A 246 7.19 -16.50 6.50
C GLU A 246 8.57 -16.31 7.16
N LEU A 247 8.90 -15.11 7.65
CA LEU A 247 10.13 -14.85 8.40
C LEU A 247 10.23 -15.70 9.69
N GLN A 248 9.11 -15.86 10.41
CA GLN A 248 9.06 -16.72 11.58
C GLN A 248 9.25 -18.20 11.20
N ARG A 249 8.58 -18.67 10.15
CA ARG A 249 8.78 -20.03 9.62
C ARG A 249 10.21 -20.29 9.18
N ALA A 250 10.88 -19.29 8.62
CA ALA A 250 12.29 -19.37 8.24
C ALA A 250 13.28 -19.29 9.42
N GLY A 251 12.79 -19.08 10.65
CA GLY A 251 13.64 -18.87 11.81
C GLY A 251 14.44 -17.57 11.83
N VAL A 252 14.04 -16.58 11.01
CA VAL A 252 14.69 -15.27 10.96
C VAL A 252 14.27 -14.38 12.13
N ILE A 253 13.06 -14.55 12.61
CA ILE A 253 12.48 -13.82 13.76
C ILE A 253 11.83 -14.80 14.74
N ASP A 254 11.90 -14.48 16.04
CA ASP A 254 11.30 -15.30 17.10
C ASP A 254 9.87 -14.89 17.45
N ARG A 255 9.52 -13.63 17.22
CA ARG A 255 8.22 -13.04 17.56
C ARG A 255 7.60 -12.29 16.38
N LEU A 256 6.29 -12.23 16.38
CA LEU A 256 5.51 -11.51 15.36
C LEU A 256 5.13 -10.12 15.87
N PRO A 257 5.04 -9.10 14.98
CA PRO A 257 4.57 -7.79 15.37
C PRO A 257 3.05 -7.78 15.57
N ARG A 258 2.55 -6.90 16.41
CA ARG A 258 1.14 -6.51 16.38
C ARG A 258 0.88 -5.63 15.16
N MET A 259 -0.15 -5.96 14.38
CA MET A 259 -0.52 -5.23 13.17
C MET A 259 -1.60 -4.20 13.50
N VAL A 260 -1.33 -2.94 13.26
CA VAL A 260 -2.31 -1.87 13.41
C VAL A 260 -2.76 -1.38 12.05
N GLY A 261 -4.05 -1.49 11.77
CA GLY A 261 -4.67 -0.91 10.57
C GLY A 261 -5.24 0.47 10.86
N VAL A 262 -4.98 1.45 10.00
CA VAL A 262 -5.50 2.81 10.17
C VAL A 262 -6.41 3.18 9.02
N GLN A 263 -7.64 3.59 9.32
CA GLN A 263 -8.62 4.10 8.35
C GLN A 263 -9.07 5.52 8.71
N SER A 264 -9.53 6.26 7.71
CA SER A 264 -10.29 7.48 7.95
C SER A 264 -11.67 7.13 8.52
N VAL A 265 -12.14 7.89 9.52
CA VAL A 265 -13.52 7.76 10.04
C VAL A 265 -14.59 8.12 9.00
N ALA A 266 -14.20 8.74 7.89
CA ALA A 266 -15.07 9.02 6.75
C ALA A 266 -15.17 7.86 5.73
N ALA A 267 -14.34 6.79 5.91
CA ALA A 267 -14.37 5.57 5.12
C ALA A 267 -13.90 4.36 5.98
N PRO A 268 -14.64 3.96 7.03
CA PRO A 268 -14.18 3.07 8.08
C PRO A 268 -14.67 1.61 8.02
N PRO A 269 -14.80 0.91 6.87
CA PRO A 269 -15.46 -0.41 6.86
C PRO A 269 -14.73 -1.46 7.72
N LEU A 270 -13.39 -1.43 7.76
CA LEU A 270 -12.61 -2.34 8.60
C LEU A 270 -12.72 -1.99 10.08
N LEU A 271 -12.69 -0.70 10.41
CA LEU A 271 -12.82 -0.20 11.78
C LEU A 271 -14.16 -0.59 12.39
N GLU A 272 -15.25 -0.43 11.62
CA GLU A 272 -16.59 -0.83 12.04
C GLU A 272 -16.66 -2.33 12.29
N ALA A 273 -16.23 -3.15 11.36
CA ALA A 273 -16.21 -4.61 11.51
C ALA A 273 -15.34 -5.08 12.70
N PHE A 274 -14.20 -4.40 12.94
CA PHE A 274 -13.34 -4.72 14.08
C PHE A 274 -14.01 -4.39 15.40
N ARG A 275 -14.60 -3.19 15.53
CA ARG A 275 -15.28 -2.72 16.76
C ARG A 275 -16.51 -3.54 17.10
N ASN A 276 -17.29 -3.93 16.10
CA ASN A 276 -18.49 -4.75 16.27
C ASN A 276 -18.18 -6.23 16.57
N GLY A 277 -16.96 -6.68 16.36
CA GLY A 277 -16.62 -8.10 16.46
C GLY A 277 -17.08 -8.93 15.26
N ASP A 278 -17.45 -8.29 14.13
CA ASP A 278 -18.01 -8.93 12.95
C ASP A 278 -17.00 -9.92 12.32
N ALA A 279 -17.48 -11.04 11.82
CA ALA A 279 -16.65 -12.02 11.12
C ALA A 279 -16.24 -11.55 9.72
N ARG A 280 -17.02 -10.67 9.10
CA ARG A 280 -16.82 -10.13 7.75
C ARG A 280 -16.85 -8.61 7.77
N VAL A 281 -16.23 -8.02 6.75
CA VAL A 281 -16.27 -6.57 6.53
C VAL A 281 -17.44 -6.26 5.60
N THR A 282 -18.39 -5.47 6.07
CA THR A 282 -19.50 -4.98 5.25
C THR A 282 -19.05 -3.76 4.44
N PRO A 283 -19.14 -3.77 3.11
CA PRO A 283 -18.84 -2.60 2.30
C PRO A 283 -19.78 -1.44 2.61
N LEU A 284 -19.22 -0.23 2.58
CA LEU A 284 -20.01 1.00 2.67
C LEU A 284 -20.66 1.31 1.31
N PRO A 285 -21.80 1.98 1.29
CA PRO A 285 -22.41 2.46 0.03
C PRO A 285 -21.49 3.42 -0.74
N TYR A 286 -20.70 4.22 -0.02
CA TYR A 286 -19.72 5.16 -0.57
C TYR A 286 -18.69 5.53 0.51
N ALA A 287 -17.50 5.95 0.06
CA ALA A 287 -16.45 6.50 0.91
C ALA A 287 -16.38 8.02 0.72
N ARG A 288 -16.15 8.77 1.81
CA ARG A 288 -16.17 10.25 1.81
C ARG A 288 -14.88 10.88 2.34
N SER A 289 -13.81 10.11 2.48
CA SER A 289 -12.53 10.64 2.92
C SER A 289 -11.87 11.48 1.83
N ARG A 290 -11.20 12.54 2.23
CA ARG A 290 -10.32 13.34 1.38
C ARG A 290 -8.94 12.70 1.20
N ILE A 291 -8.62 11.65 1.96
CA ILE A 291 -7.36 10.89 1.87
C ILE A 291 -7.50 9.84 0.77
N SER A 292 -7.18 10.19 -0.47
CA SER A 292 -7.53 9.38 -1.63
C SER A 292 -6.97 7.95 -1.59
N GLY A 293 -5.80 7.74 -1.00
CA GLY A 293 -5.14 6.43 -0.91
C GLY A 293 -5.86 5.41 -0.01
N ILE A 294 -6.71 5.88 0.91
CA ILE A 294 -7.52 5.05 1.82
C ILE A 294 -9.02 5.34 1.71
N ASN A 295 -9.43 6.17 0.74
CA ASN A 295 -10.84 6.45 0.47
C ASN A 295 -11.46 5.31 -0.36
N VAL A 296 -11.64 4.15 0.29
CA VAL A 296 -12.15 2.92 -0.34
C VAL A 296 -13.37 2.43 0.44
N PRO A 297 -14.53 2.21 -0.22
CA PRO A 297 -15.76 1.80 0.48
C PRO A 297 -15.76 0.33 0.89
N PHE A 298 -14.74 -0.43 0.55
CA PHE A 298 -14.62 -1.85 0.89
C PHE A 298 -13.21 -2.19 1.38
N THR A 299 -13.12 -3.15 2.29
CA THR A 299 -11.88 -3.77 2.74
C THR A 299 -12.11 -5.28 2.81
N GLY A 300 -11.11 -6.06 2.45
CA GLY A 300 -11.26 -7.52 2.50
C GLY A 300 -11.12 -8.11 3.91
N GLU A 301 -11.78 -9.23 4.15
CA GLU A 301 -11.71 -10.00 5.40
C GLU A 301 -10.28 -10.42 5.76
N HIS A 302 -9.40 -10.52 4.78
CA HIS A 302 -7.98 -10.84 4.98
C HIS A 302 -7.27 -9.83 5.88
N ALA A 303 -7.64 -8.53 5.80
CA ALA A 303 -7.07 -7.51 6.67
C ALA A 303 -7.58 -7.67 8.11
N LEU A 304 -8.89 -7.94 8.28
CA LEU A 304 -9.50 -8.18 9.60
C LEU A 304 -8.87 -9.39 10.28
N ALA A 305 -8.68 -10.48 9.51
CA ALA A 305 -8.03 -11.70 9.99
C ALA A 305 -6.57 -11.45 10.41
N ALA A 306 -5.81 -10.67 9.64
CA ALA A 306 -4.42 -10.35 9.96
C ALA A 306 -4.31 -9.52 11.24
N VAL A 307 -5.14 -8.49 11.42
CA VAL A 307 -5.16 -7.68 12.65
C VAL A 307 -5.47 -8.55 13.86
N ARG A 308 -6.52 -9.37 13.80
CA ARG A 308 -6.92 -10.24 14.90
C ARG A 308 -5.87 -11.30 15.24
N ALA A 309 -5.32 -11.96 14.21
CA ALA A 309 -4.30 -13.00 14.40
C ALA A 309 -3.00 -12.46 15.03
N SER A 310 -2.70 -11.18 14.79
CA SER A 310 -1.52 -10.52 15.36
C SER A 310 -1.74 -9.97 16.78
N GLY A 311 -2.94 -10.03 17.32
CA GLY A 311 -3.29 -9.33 18.57
C GLY A 311 -3.27 -7.79 18.43
N GLY A 312 -3.39 -7.29 17.20
CA GLY A 312 -3.39 -5.87 16.91
C GLY A 312 -4.78 -5.22 16.97
N VAL A 313 -4.88 -4.00 16.47
CA VAL A 313 -6.10 -3.19 16.51
C VAL A 313 -6.34 -2.45 15.20
N VAL A 314 -7.56 -1.93 15.03
CA VAL A 314 -7.88 -0.98 13.96
C VAL A 314 -8.17 0.38 14.58
N ALA A 315 -7.45 1.40 14.15
CA ALA A 315 -7.59 2.78 14.59
C ALA A 315 -8.30 3.62 13.52
N GLY A 316 -9.12 4.58 13.96
CA GLY A 316 -9.75 5.59 13.11
C GLY A 316 -9.12 6.96 13.34
N ILE A 317 -8.93 7.72 12.26
CA ILE A 317 -8.44 9.10 12.31
C ILE A 317 -9.37 10.03 11.55
N ALA A 318 -9.43 11.31 11.91
CA ALA A 318 -10.02 12.32 11.05
C ALA A 318 -9.06 12.65 9.89
N ASP A 319 -9.61 13.09 8.76
CA ASP A 319 -8.79 13.45 7.60
C ASP A 319 -7.84 14.61 7.92
N GLU A 320 -8.28 15.55 8.72
CA GLU A 320 -7.51 16.71 9.18
C GLU A 320 -6.27 16.31 9.97
N ASP A 321 -6.35 15.26 10.80
CA ASP A 321 -5.21 14.74 11.55
C ASP A 321 -4.12 14.23 10.60
N ALA A 322 -4.51 13.55 9.53
CA ALA A 322 -3.57 13.08 8.52
C ALA A 322 -2.92 14.25 7.76
N PHE A 323 -3.66 15.30 7.42
CA PHE A 323 -3.11 16.48 6.76
C PHE A 323 -2.15 17.25 7.68
N GLU A 324 -2.46 17.37 8.96
CA GLU A 324 -1.55 18.00 9.94
C GLU A 324 -0.27 17.18 10.10
N ILE A 325 -0.36 15.86 10.22
CA ILE A 325 0.81 15.00 10.29
C ILE A 325 1.61 15.01 8.98
N GLN A 326 0.96 15.08 7.83
CA GLN A 326 1.66 15.23 6.54
C GLN A 326 2.55 16.48 6.55
N ARG A 327 2.02 17.61 7.03
CA ARG A 327 2.74 18.86 7.17
C ARG A 327 3.92 18.72 8.15
N ARG A 328 3.68 18.08 9.30
CA ARG A 328 4.71 17.86 10.33
C ARG A 328 5.82 16.92 9.87
N LEU A 329 5.50 15.83 9.17
CA LEU A 329 6.50 14.95 8.57
C LEU A 329 7.43 15.73 7.62
N GLY A 330 6.88 16.64 6.81
CA GLY A 330 7.66 17.53 5.97
C GLY A 330 8.56 18.49 6.78
N ALA A 331 7.98 19.20 7.75
CA ALA A 331 8.65 20.26 8.49
C ALA A 331 9.61 19.73 9.57
N GLU A 332 9.29 18.61 10.24
CA GLU A 332 10.04 18.09 11.37
C GLU A 332 10.99 16.94 10.99
N GLU A 333 10.64 16.15 9.97
CA GLU A 333 11.43 14.96 9.56
C GLU A 333 12.08 15.12 8.18
N GLY A 334 11.67 16.13 7.39
CA GLY A 334 12.12 16.30 6.00
C GLY A 334 11.54 15.25 5.05
N ILE A 335 10.42 14.60 5.42
CA ILE A 335 9.81 13.52 4.66
C ILE A 335 8.47 13.99 4.10
N TRP A 336 8.42 14.28 2.80
CA TRP A 336 7.18 14.68 2.15
C TRP A 336 6.45 13.46 1.57
N VAL A 337 5.28 13.18 2.14
CA VAL A 337 4.46 11.99 1.84
C VAL A 337 3.05 12.35 1.39
N GLU A 338 2.35 11.42 0.74
CA GLU A 338 0.91 11.55 0.49
C GLU A 338 0.09 11.48 1.80
N PRO A 339 -1.13 12.03 1.88
CA PRO A 339 -1.95 12.00 3.11
C PRO A 339 -2.18 10.59 3.65
N ALA A 340 -2.36 9.59 2.79
CA ALA A 340 -2.51 8.19 3.20
C ALA A 340 -1.28 7.67 3.98
N SER A 341 -0.10 8.14 3.65
CA SER A 341 1.15 7.79 4.36
C SER A 341 1.25 8.45 5.74
N ALA A 342 0.61 9.59 5.94
CA ALA A 342 0.58 10.27 7.22
C ALA A 342 -0.42 9.60 8.21
N ALA A 343 -1.42 8.90 7.71
CA ALA A 343 -2.45 8.27 8.52
C ALA A 343 -1.92 7.34 9.63
N PRO A 344 -0.93 6.46 9.40
CA PRO A 344 -0.33 5.64 10.45
C PRO A 344 0.23 6.46 11.61
N VAL A 345 0.88 7.57 11.30
CA VAL A 345 1.50 8.46 12.30
C VAL A 345 0.43 9.27 13.04
N ALA A 346 -0.63 9.68 12.35
CA ALA A 346 -1.77 10.40 12.94
C ALA A 346 -2.52 9.57 13.99
N ALA A 347 -2.49 8.24 13.88
CA ALA A 347 -3.13 7.36 14.85
C ALA A 347 -2.31 7.17 16.15
N LEU A 348 -1.01 7.48 16.18
CA LEU A 348 -0.13 7.18 17.30
C LEU A 348 -0.55 7.82 18.63
N PRO A 349 -0.99 9.09 18.69
CA PRO A 349 -1.45 9.68 19.96
C PRO A 349 -2.63 8.92 20.58
N GLY A 350 -3.62 8.54 19.78
CA GLY A 350 -4.77 7.74 20.24
C GLY A 350 -4.35 6.36 20.71
N LEU A 351 -3.50 5.69 19.94
CA LEU A 351 -2.97 4.35 20.28
C LEU A 351 -2.18 4.34 21.59
N LEU A 352 -1.40 5.40 21.87
CA LEU A 352 -0.69 5.60 23.14
C LEU A 352 -1.68 5.83 24.28
N ALA A 353 -2.63 6.73 24.12
CA ALA A 353 -3.61 7.07 25.14
C ALA A 353 -4.51 5.89 25.53
N GLU A 354 -4.83 5.02 24.58
CA GLU A 354 -5.63 3.80 24.77
C GLU A 354 -4.80 2.60 25.24
N GLY A 355 -3.46 2.75 25.36
CA GLY A 355 -2.57 1.68 25.81
C GLY A 355 -2.35 0.56 24.78
N HIS A 356 -2.69 0.80 23.53
CA HIS A 356 -2.45 -0.15 22.44
C HIS A 356 -0.99 -0.21 22.00
N ILE A 357 -0.22 0.85 22.26
CA ILE A 357 1.23 0.90 22.06
C ILE A 357 1.89 1.51 23.30
N GLY A 358 3.10 1.07 23.64
CA GLY A 358 3.90 1.60 24.73
C GLY A 358 4.99 2.56 24.23
N SER A 359 5.42 3.51 25.08
CA SER A 359 6.45 4.52 24.74
C SER A 359 7.80 3.89 24.37
N HIS A 360 8.14 2.73 24.97
CA HIS A 360 9.42 2.05 24.75
C HIS A 360 9.39 1.00 23.63
N GLU A 361 8.24 0.79 23.01
CA GLU A 361 8.10 -0.18 21.93
C GLU A 361 8.70 0.33 20.62
N THR A 362 9.22 -0.59 19.83
CA THR A 362 9.67 -0.31 18.48
C THR A 362 8.45 -0.27 17.56
N VAL A 363 8.06 0.94 17.16
CA VAL A 363 6.91 1.19 16.30
C VAL A 363 7.40 1.56 14.90
N VAL A 364 6.96 0.81 13.90
CA VAL A 364 7.23 1.13 12.48
C VAL A 364 5.95 1.61 11.83
N CYS A 365 5.95 2.81 11.26
CA CYS A 365 4.87 3.32 10.42
C CYS A 365 5.22 3.15 8.93
N LEU A 366 4.33 2.54 8.16
CA LEU A 366 4.47 2.43 6.71
C LEU A 366 4.00 3.72 6.04
N LEU A 367 4.94 4.41 5.37
CA LEU A 367 4.66 5.58 4.55
C LEU A 367 4.49 5.10 3.10
N SER A 368 3.24 4.97 2.65
CA SER A 368 2.84 4.25 1.44
C SER A 368 3.25 4.89 0.13
N GLY A 369 3.39 6.24 0.09
CA GLY A 369 3.71 6.96 -1.13
C GLY A 369 4.22 8.39 -0.89
N ALA A 370 4.89 8.94 -1.89
CA ALA A 370 5.47 10.27 -1.89
C ALA A 370 4.41 11.38 -2.01
N GLY A 371 4.71 12.57 -1.49
CA GLY A 371 3.80 13.71 -1.45
C GLY A 371 3.35 14.22 -2.81
N PHE A 372 4.18 14.10 -3.84
CA PHE A 372 3.81 14.50 -5.20
C PHE A 372 2.71 13.65 -5.83
N LYS A 373 2.38 12.50 -5.25
CA LYS A 373 1.28 11.63 -5.71
C LYS A 373 -0.10 12.24 -5.39
N ASP A 374 -0.19 12.99 -4.29
CA ASP A 374 -1.38 13.73 -3.88
C ASP A 374 -0.95 15.04 -3.20
N ALA A 375 -0.75 16.07 -4.02
CA ALA A 375 -0.13 17.32 -3.62
C ALA A 375 -1.14 18.42 -3.24
N LEU A 376 -2.40 18.09 -2.90
CA LEU A 376 -3.45 19.08 -2.64
C LEU A 376 -3.02 20.11 -1.59
N LEU A 377 -2.51 19.67 -0.43
CA LEU A 377 -2.05 20.58 0.61
C LEU A 377 -0.90 21.48 0.17
N ALA A 378 0.05 20.91 -0.58
CA ALA A 378 1.20 21.68 -1.08
C ALA A 378 0.78 22.69 -2.17
N ALA A 379 -0.23 22.37 -2.97
CA ALA A 379 -0.80 23.29 -3.94
C ALA A 379 -1.44 24.50 -3.26
N ASP A 380 -2.29 24.28 -2.24
CA ASP A 380 -2.91 25.34 -1.45
C ASP A 380 -1.86 26.27 -0.81
N MET A 381 -0.77 25.70 -0.27
CA MET A 381 0.33 26.48 0.30
C MET A 381 1.10 27.29 -0.76
N ALA A 382 1.34 26.72 -1.94
CA ALA A 382 2.03 27.40 -3.03
C ALA A 382 1.17 28.56 -3.59
N ASP A 383 -0.13 28.35 -3.74
CA ASP A 383 -1.07 29.38 -4.16
C ASP A 383 -1.11 30.55 -3.17
N ALA A 384 -1.08 30.26 -1.86
CA ALA A 384 -1.02 31.30 -0.83
C ALA A 384 0.28 32.11 -0.89
N VAL A 385 1.41 31.50 -1.23
CA VAL A 385 2.69 32.23 -1.46
C VAL A 385 2.63 33.07 -2.73
N SER A 386 2.09 32.50 -3.83
CA SER A 386 1.98 33.17 -5.12
C SER A 386 1.05 34.40 -5.08
N ALA A 387 0.09 34.41 -4.16
CA ALA A 387 -0.81 35.53 -3.92
C ALA A 387 -0.20 36.68 -3.12
N ARG A 388 1.01 36.51 -2.53
CA ARG A 388 1.69 37.57 -1.77
C ARG A 388 2.30 38.59 -2.72
N PRO A 389 2.24 39.89 -2.40
CA PRO A 389 2.94 40.91 -3.17
C PRO A 389 4.47 40.66 -3.08
N PRO A 390 5.21 40.89 -4.18
CA PRO A 390 6.65 40.72 -4.17
C PRO A 390 7.30 41.76 -3.24
N LEU A 391 8.33 41.33 -2.52
CA LEU A 391 9.16 42.24 -1.72
C LEU A 391 10.12 43.02 -2.65
N PRO A 392 10.54 44.22 -2.26
CA PRO A 392 11.61 44.92 -2.96
C PRO A 392 12.93 44.12 -2.89
N PHE A 393 13.78 44.29 -3.91
CA PHE A 393 15.12 43.69 -3.92
C PHE A 393 16.05 44.41 -2.92
N ASP A 394 15.76 44.19 -1.64
CA ASP A 394 16.43 44.82 -0.51
C ASP A 394 16.58 43.82 0.66
N VAL A 395 17.77 43.74 1.22
CA VAL A 395 18.12 42.76 2.27
C VAL A 395 17.32 42.98 3.55
N GLU A 396 17.16 44.23 3.97
CA GLU A 396 16.47 44.59 5.21
C GLU A 396 14.98 44.26 5.15
N ALA A 397 14.35 44.57 3.98
CA ALA A 397 12.97 44.20 3.73
C ALA A 397 12.75 42.69 3.76
N VAL A 398 13.64 41.90 3.15
CA VAL A 398 13.57 40.43 3.14
C VAL A 398 13.78 39.84 4.53
N VAL A 399 14.78 40.33 5.27
CA VAL A 399 15.06 39.89 6.65
C VAL A 399 13.87 40.19 7.57
N SER A 400 13.30 41.40 7.48
CA SER A 400 12.15 41.82 8.28
C SER A 400 10.94 40.92 7.99
N ALA A 401 10.67 40.63 6.71
CA ALA A 401 9.56 39.75 6.32
C ALA A 401 9.79 38.28 6.72
N ALA A 402 11.04 37.84 6.79
CA ALA A 402 11.37 36.45 7.20
C ALA A 402 11.25 36.23 8.72
N LEU A 403 11.32 37.30 9.52
CA LEU A 403 11.19 37.26 10.98
C LEU A 403 9.77 37.50 11.48
N ALA A 404 8.85 37.98 10.60
CA ALA A 404 7.43 38.16 10.88
C ALA A 404 6.65 36.88 10.71
#